data_5011832b21b62280ada1d38b965a91a0
#
_entry.id   5011832b21b62280ada1d38b965a91a0
#
_cell.length_a   1.000
_cell.length_b   1.000
_cell.length_c   1.000
_cell.angle_alpha   90.00
_cell.angle_beta   90.00
_cell.angle_gamma   90.00
#
_symmetry.space_group_name_H-M   'P 1'
#
loop_
_entity.id
_entity.type
_entity.pdbx_description
1 polymer ?
#
loop_
_entity_poly.entity_id
_entity_poly.type
_entity_poly.pdbx_seq_one_letter_code
_entity_poly.pdbx_strand_id
1 'polypeptide(L)'
;MGYKITRRSFLISLPSLLTTLSLLAVLLTSCQPAAVTADPGTIMTSAVETAFAEINIPTDTPIPTETPIPTATVPRTPPALPPAFTTTVLNPLDAPHAYIQDSCQYLKAKWDPNNAAPGTIVIVVMFHGINKGAAEDANDVTVTDFKKIMESLKELGFEAINATQLADFLDSNARIPERSVVLTYDDRHTAEAYEHFRPYYEQWGWPVINGWISAFGGEDQFLQENVTLSKEGWVDYQAHGVIHNINIGPNSTDEFIYSELQGSIANLQKYFGKTPVAYIWPGGGFTPRGVQVAREVGYRVGFTVNPRGPIMFNWIPLSDAPDAGRPAWIAEGPANDPRLTLPRYWPMQMLSQLDTIRVMGKDAAAYAEQNKATELEYYDIVCAPTLGPISSAP
;
A
#
# COMPACT_ATOMS: atom_id res chain seq x y z
N MET A 1 -42.78 -38.19 -27.84
CA MET A 1 -41.66 -39.15 -27.61
C MET A 1 -41.03 -38.75 -26.28
N GLY A 2 -41.30 -39.48 -25.24
CA GLY A 2 -40.90 -39.17 -23.87
C GLY A 2 -39.49 -39.71 -23.56
N TYR A 3 -38.73 -38.95 -22.83
CA TYR A 3 -37.49 -39.46 -22.22
C TYR A 3 -37.65 -39.47 -20.70
N LYS A 4 -37.43 -40.63 -20.13
CA LYS A 4 -37.52 -40.95 -18.71
C LYS A 4 -36.32 -40.41 -17.94
N ILE A 5 -36.59 -39.71 -16.85
CA ILE A 5 -35.60 -39.29 -15.85
C ILE A 5 -35.37 -40.45 -14.89
N THR A 6 -34.16 -40.96 -14.82
CA THR A 6 -33.71 -41.94 -13.82
C THR A 6 -32.98 -41.22 -12.67
N ARG A 7 -33.57 -41.20 -11.52
CA ARG A 7 -32.94 -40.81 -10.23
C ARG A 7 -31.97 -41.92 -9.81
N ARG A 8 -30.68 -41.60 -9.61
CA ARG A 8 -29.78 -42.44 -8.81
C ARG A 8 -29.54 -41.79 -7.46
N SER A 9 -30.05 -42.42 -6.43
CA SER A 9 -29.76 -42.15 -5.03
C SER A 9 -28.34 -42.65 -4.70
N PHE A 10 -27.49 -41.78 -4.17
CA PHE A 10 -26.22 -42.18 -3.54
C PHE A 10 -26.41 -42.13 -2.02
N LEU A 11 -26.42 -43.34 -1.42
CA LEU A 11 -26.29 -43.58 0.00
C LEU A 11 -24.79 -43.37 0.38
N ILE A 12 -24.52 -42.40 1.24
CA ILE A 12 -23.20 -42.26 1.90
C ILE A 12 -23.37 -42.87 3.30
N SER A 13 -22.65 -43.96 3.51
CA SER A 13 -22.53 -44.64 4.79
C SER A 13 -21.58 -43.89 5.73
N LEU A 14 -22.06 -43.53 6.92
CA LEU A 14 -21.20 -43.33 8.10
C LEU A 14 -20.73 -44.71 8.61
N PRO A 15 -19.45 -44.93 8.82
CA PRO A 15 -18.90 -44.99 10.18
C PRO A 15 -17.42 -44.56 10.26
N SER A 16 -17.06 -43.76 11.21
CA SER A 16 -15.71 -43.71 11.82
C SER A 16 -15.60 -42.48 12.74
N LEU A 17 -16.36 -42.49 13.83
CA LEU A 17 -16.19 -41.47 14.88
C LEU A 17 -16.33 -42.14 16.27
N LEU A 18 -15.56 -43.21 16.53
CA LEU A 18 -15.57 -43.93 17.81
C LEU A 18 -14.24 -44.60 18.21
N THR A 19 -13.08 -44.09 17.75
CA THR A 19 -11.77 -44.68 18.13
C THR A 19 -10.73 -43.71 18.65
N THR A 20 -11.06 -42.49 19.03
CA THR A 20 -10.08 -41.53 19.59
C THR A 20 -10.34 -41.12 21.04
N LEU A 21 -11.20 -41.82 21.79
CA LEU A 21 -11.49 -41.46 23.19
C LEU A 21 -11.02 -42.52 24.21
N SER A 22 -10.15 -43.45 23.86
CA SER A 22 -9.70 -44.55 24.77
C SER A 22 -8.21 -44.54 25.11
N LEU A 23 -7.45 -43.50 24.79
CA LEU A 23 -6.00 -43.47 25.08
C LEU A 23 -5.56 -42.38 26.07
N LEU A 24 -6.45 -41.74 26.80
CA LEU A 24 -6.07 -40.67 27.77
C LEU A 24 -6.44 -41.03 29.22
N ALA A 25 -6.67 -42.32 29.56
CA ALA A 25 -7.08 -42.75 30.91
C ALA A 25 -6.08 -43.67 31.67
N VAL A 26 -4.81 -43.76 31.25
CA VAL A 26 -3.85 -44.70 31.87
C VAL A 26 -2.57 -44.03 32.45
N LEU A 27 -2.53 -42.74 32.68
CA LEU A 27 -1.34 -42.09 33.26
C LEU A 27 -1.57 -41.31 34.56
N LEU A 28 -2.50 -41.77 35.41
CA LEU A 28 -2.70 -41.20 36.77
C LEU A 28 -2.80 -42.32 37.82
N THR A 29 -1.77 -43.19 37.96
CA THR A 29 -1.65 -43.99 39.17
C THR A 29 -0.18 -44.11 39.56
N SER A 30 0.05 -43.76 40.82
CA SER A 30 1.22 -44.12 41.65
C SER A 30 2.40 -43.13 41.70
N CYS A 31 2.32 -42.30 42.73
CA CYS A 31 3.45 -42.06 43.63
C CYS A 31 2.88 -41.71 45.01
N GLN A 32 2.65 -42.75 45.85
CA GLN A 32 2.59 -42.58 47.31
C GLN A 32 4.05 -42.53 47.82
N PRO A 33 4.44 -41.55 48.62
CA PRO A 33 5.74 -41.57 49.29
C PRO A 33 5.67 -42.58 50.44
N ALA A 34 6.64 -43.50 50.50
CA ALA A 34 6.87 -44.40 51.62
C ALA A 34 7.13 -43.58 52.89
N ALA A 35 6.44 -43.91 53.98
CA ALA A 35 6.71 -43.34 55.28
C ALA A 35 8.05 -43.85 55.77
N VAL A 36 9.01 -42.94 55.84
CA VAL A 36 10.32 -43.19 56.47
C VAL A 36 10.14 -43.08 58.01
N THR A 37 10.20 -44.18 58.73
CA THR A 37 10.26 -44.16 60.17
C THR A 37 11.64 -43.58 60.58
N ALA A 38 11.60 -42.38 61.10
CA ALA A 38 12.82 -41.73 61.61
C ALA A 38 13.32 -42.43 62.86
N ASP A 39 14.62 -42.78 62.88
CA ASP A 39 15.35 -43.32 64.05
C ASP A 39 15.37 -42.26 65.18
N PRO A 40 15.06 -42.65 66.42
CA PRO A 40 15.04 -41.72 67.58
C PRO A 40 16.36 -40.97 67.79
N GLY A 41 17.49 -41.51 67.33
CA GLY A 41 18.79 -40.86 67.39
C GLY A 41 18.88 -39.61 66.46
N THR A 42 18.24 -39.70 65.29
CA THR A 42 18.24 -38.61 64.31
C THR A 42 17.36 -37.46 64.76
N ILE A 43 16.28 -37.73 65.51
CA ILE A 43 15.40 -36.69 66.06
C ILE A 43 16.10 -35.89 67.16
N MET A 44 16.91 -36.52 67.99
CA MET A 44 17.69 -35.82 69.04
C MET A 44 18.77 -34.91 68.41
N THR A 45 19.45 -35.34 67.36
CA THR A 45 20.49 -34.53 66.70
C THR A 45 19.90 -33.34 66.04
N SER A 46 18.75 -33.50 65.36
CA SER A 46 18.03 -32.43 64.73
C SER A 46 17.47 -31.37 65.70
N ALA A 47 16.95 -31.82 66.86
CA ALA A 47 16.49 -30.93 67.92
C ALA A 47 17.62 -30.11 68.56
N VAL A 48 18.83 -30.69 68.76
CA VAL A 48 20.00 -30.00 69.27
C VAL A 48 20.54 -28.97 68.23
N GLU A 49 20.57 -29.31 66.96
CA GLU A 49 20.97 -28.37 65.89
C GLU A 49 20.00 -27.19 65.76
N THR A 50 18.70 -27.47 65.91
CA THR A 50 17.68 -26.36 65.86
C THR A 50 17.81 -25.45 67.08
N ALA A 51 18.14 -26.01 68.29
CA ALA A 51 18.32 -25.18 69.48
C ALA A 51 19.61 -24.33 69.42
N PHE A 52 20.67 -24.81 68.76
CA PHE A 52 21.88 -23.99 68.55
C PHE A 52 21.69 -22.93 67.42
N ALA A 53 20.78 -23.14 66.48
CA ALA A 53 20.44 -22.15 65.44
C ALA A 53 19.63 -20.99 66.03
N GLU A 54 18.94 -21.13 67.14
CA GLU A 54 18.22 -20.09 67.84
C GLU A 54 19.03 -19.22 68.80
N ILE A 55 20.30 -19.58 69.03
CA ILE A 55 21.21 -18.76 69.88
C ILE A 55 21.76 -17.63 69.03
N ASN A 56 21.07 -16.49 69.10
CA ASN A 56 21.40 -15.17 68.59
C ASN A 56 22.91 -14.89 68.46
N ILE A 57 23.37 -14.91 67.25
CA ILE A 57 24.39 -13.97 66.80
C ILE A 57 23.64 -12.75 66.32
N PRO A 58 23.82 -11.56 66.87
CA PRO A 58 23.24 -10.33 66.28
C PRO A 58 23.85 -10.21 64.90
N THR A 59 23.06 -10.56 63.91
CA THR A 59 23.39 -10.27 62.51
C THR A 59 23.36 -8.77 62.40
N ASP A 60 24.51 -8.14 62.18
CA ASP A 60 24.54 -6.72 61.83
C ASP A 60 23.51 -6.46 60.75
N THR A 61 22.46 -5.74 61.10
CA THR A 61 21.46 -5.33 60.14
C THR A 61 22.21 -4.55 59.06
N PRO A 62 22.22 -5.01 57.80
CA PRO A 62 22.91 -4.25 56.76
C PRO A 62 22.37 -2.83 56.79
N ILE A 63 23.25 -1.86 56.93
CA ILE A 63 22.92 -0.47 56.79
C ILE A 63 22.22 -0.35 55.46
N PRO A 64 20.97 0.20 55.40
CA PRO A 64 20.27 0.34 54.13
C PRO A 64 21.17 1.13 53.19
N THR A 65 21.65 0.45 52.16
CA THR A 65 22.38 1.09 51.08
C THR A 65 21.47 2.17 50.53
N GLU A 66 21.84 3.44 50.64
CA GLU A 66 21.07 4.55 50.08
C GLU A 66 20.80 4.21 48.62
N THR A 67 19.50 4.06 48.27
CA THR A 67 19.09 3.89 46.89
C THR A 67 19.57 5.12 46.14
N PRO A 68 20.42 5.00 45.14
CA PRO A 68 20.92 6.17 44.42
C PRO A 68 19.72 6.99 43.95
N ILE A 69 19.67 8.24 44.41
CA ILE A 69 18.67 9.18 43.94
C ILE A 69 18.81 9.25 42.44
N PRO A 70 17.76 8.95 41.67
CA PRO A 70 17.85 8.99 40.19
C PRO A 70 18.35 10.40 39.81
N THR A 71 19.53 10.48 39.25
CA THR A 71 20.09 11.70 38.70
C THR A 71 19.10 12.23 37.66
N ALA A 72 18.58 13.45 37.86
CA ALA A 72 17.67 14.06 36.93
C ALA A 72 18.36 14.10 35.55
N THR A 73 17.85 13.33 34.61
CA THR A 73 18.35 13.32 33.25
C THR A 73 18.03 14.69 32.64
N VAL A 74 19.05 15.44 32.25
CA VAL A 74 18.86 16.72 31.55
C VAL A 74 17.98 16.45 30.32
N PRO A 75 16.87 17.20 30.14
CA PRO A 75 16.04 17.03 28.96
C PRO A 75 16.87 17.19 27.68
N ARG A 76 16.84 16.17 26.83
CA ARG A 76 17.52 16.24 25.51
C ARG A 76 16.76 17.24 24.63
N THR A 77 17.49 18.16 23.99
CA THR A 77 16.91 19.09 23.00
C THR A 77 16.85 18.36 21.65
N PRO A 78 15.67 18.26 21.00
CA PRO A 78 15.59 17.62 19.71
C PRO A 78 16.33 18.41 18.62
N PRO A 79 17.00 17.76 17.70
CA PRO A 79 17.60 18.44 16.55
C PRO A 79 16.50 19.02 15.64
N ALA A 80 16.86 20.01 14.81
CA ALA A 80 15.96 20.48 13.76
C ALA A 80 15.83 19.41 12.67
N LEU A 81 14.60 19.17 12.20
CA LEU A 81 14.38 18.27 11.07
C LEU A 81 14.97 18.86 9.78
N PRO A 82 15.54 18.02 8.91
CA PRO A 82 16.01 18.46 7.61
C PRO A 82 14.83 18.92 6.74
N PRO A 83 15.06 19.81 5.75
CA PRO A 83 14.04 20.18 4.78
C PRO A 83 13.59 18.95 3.97
N ALA A 84 12.45 19.06 3.28
CA ALA A 84 12.03 18.02 2.35
C ALA A 84 13.07 17.85 1.22
N PHE A 85 13.22 16.60 0.73
CA PHE A 85 14.05 16.34 -0.45
C PHE A 85 13.56 17.17 -1.63
N THR A 86 14.50 17.80 -2.34
CA THR A 86 14.26 18.54 -3.58
C THR A 86 15.25 18.11 -4.65
N THR A 87 14.88 18.30 -5.91
CA THR A 87 15.73 17.98 -7.04
C THR A 87 15.55 19.01 -8.15
N THR A 88 16.61 19.30 -8.88
CA THR A 88 16.59 20.21 -10.04
C THR A 88 16.18 19.52 -11.35
N VAL A 89 15.86 18.23 -11.27
CA VAL A 89 15.48 17.42 -12.45
C VAL A 89 13.99 17.57 -12.80
N LEU A 90 13.16 18.04 -11.85
CA LEU A 90 11.78 18.41 -12.13
C LEU A 90 11.68 19.64 -13.02
N ASN A 91 10.56 19.80 -13.73
CA ASN A 91 10.29 21.07 -14.41
C ASN A 91 10.26 22.21 -13.39
N PRO A 92 10.67 23.43 -13.77
CA PRO A 92 10.84 24.53 -12.81
C PRO A 92 9.62 24.93 -12.00
N LEU A 93 8.41 24.67 -12.52
CA LEU A 93 7.14 24.96 -11.82
C LEU A 93 6.58 23.76 -11.08
N ASP A 94 7.24 22.61 -11.15
CA ASP A 94 6.81 21.42 -10.43
C ASP A 94 7.59 21.31 -9.11
N ALA A 95 6.86 21.12 -8.02
CA ALA A 95 7.44 21.00 -6.69
C ALA A 95 6.88 19.78 -5.96
N PRO A 96 7.65 19.17 -5.06
CA PRO A 96 7.15 18.08 -4.23
C PRO A 96 6.15 18.59 -3.20
N HIS A 97 5.00 17.91 -3.11
CA HIS A 97 3.95 18.16 -2.13
C HIS A 97 3.91 17.01 -1.12
N ALA A 98 4.01 17.37 0.17
CA ALA A 98 3.77 16.46 1.29
C ALA A 98 2.27 16.48 1.65
N TYR A 99 1.73 15.32 1.98
CA TYR A 99 0.33 15.17 2.39
C TYR A 99 0.18 14.66 3.83
N ILE A 100 1.25 14.16 4.45
CA ILE A 100 1.31 13.84 5.88
C ILE A 100 1.97 15.01 6.59
N GLN A 101 1.19 15.77 7.34
CA GLN A 101 1.66 16.95 8.03
C GLN A 101 2.25 16.64 9.42
N ASP A 102 1.83 15.54 10.03
CA ASP A 102 2.36 15.09 11.32
C ASP A 102 3.74 14.44 11.12
N SER A 103 4.78 15.16 11.54
CA SER A 103 6.17 14.69 11.42
C SER A 103 6.41 13.36 12.13
N CYS A 104 5.74 13.10 13.26
CA CYS A 104 5.92 11.86 14.00
C CYS A 104 5.31 10.67 13.28
N GLN A 105 4.12 10.81 12.72
CA GLN A 105 3.50 9.79 11.87
C GLN A 105 4.35 9.52 10.62
N TYR A 106 4.81 10.59 9.96
CA TYR A 106 5.66 10.48 8.79
C TYR A 106 6.96 9.73 9.09
N LEU A 107 7.71 10.15 10.12
CA LEU A 107 9.00 9.55 10.48
C LEU A 107 8.84 8.09 10.92
N LYS A 108 7.78 7.77 11.67
CA LYS A 108 7.46 6.41 12.05
C LYS A 108 7.26 5.53 10.83
N ALA A 109 6.43 5.97 9.89
CA ALA A 109 6.17 5.22 8.67
C ALA A 109 7.40 5.14 7.75
N LYS A 110 8.19 6.22 7.65
CA LYS A 110 9.40 6.30 6.82
C LYS A 110 10.50 5.33 7.26
N TRP A 111 10.70 5.19 8.59
CA TRP A 111 11.82 4.44 9.14
C TRP A 111 11.45 3.06 9.72
N ASP A 112 10.17 2.65 9.65
CA ASP A 112 9.79 1.28 10.01
C ASP A 112 10.41 0.30 9.01
N PRO A 113 11.22 -0.68 9.48
CA PRO A 113 11.92 -1.63 8.60
C PRO A 113 10.98 -2.57 7.84
N ASN A 114 9.70 -2.66 8.24
CA ASN A 114 8.69 -3.45 7.55
C ASN A 114 8.05 -2.70 6.37
N ASN A 115 8.28 -1.40 6.27
CA ASN A 115 7.72 -0.52 5.25
C ASN A 115 8.62 -0.42 4.01
N ALA A 116 8.19 0.35 3.02
CA ALA A 116 8.99 0.65 1.84
C ALA A 116 10.21 1.52 2.24
N ALA A 117 11.36 1.21 1.66
CA ALA A 117 12.58 1.96 1.92
C ALA A 117 12.48 3.40 1.37
N PRO A 118 13.11 4.39 2.01
CA PRO A 118 13.22 5.72 1.45
C PRO A 118 13.85 5.69 0.05
N GLY A 119 13.29 6.48 -0.88
CA GLY A 119 13.71 6.45 -2.28
C GLY A 119 12.98 5.41 -3.15
N THR A 120 12.06 4.62 -2.56
CA THR A 120 11.10 3.82 -3.33
C THR A 120 10.26 4.74 -4.20
N ILE A 121 10.22 4.44 -5.51
CA ILE A 121 9.52 5.23 -6.52
C ILE A 121 8.39 4.45 -7.15
N VAL A 122 7.31 5.16 -7.49
CA VAL A 122 6.22 4.65 -8.32
C VAL A 122 6.04 5.55 -9.52
N ILE A 123 5.91 4.96 -10.70
CA ILE A 123 5.46 5.66 -11.91
C ILE A 123 4.11 5.10 -12.34
N VAL A 124 3.27 5.96 -12.92
CA VAL A 124 1.99 5.54 -13.47
C VAL A 124 2.02 5.78 -14.97
N VAL A 125 1.73 4.76 -15.75
CA VAL A 125 1.75 4.79 -17.23
C VAL A 125 0.33 4.56 -17.74
N MET A 126 -0.14 5.46 -18.60
CA MET A 126 -1.48 5.35 -19.19
C MET A 126 -1.40 4.89 -20.64
N PHE A 127 -2.10 3.82 -20.95
CA PHE A 127 -2.35 3.33 -22.30
C PHE A 127 -3.81 3.57 -22.65
N HIS A 128 -4.12 3.82 -23.94
CA HIS A 128 -5.47 3.94 -24.48
C HIS A 128 -5.66 3.00 -25.67
N GLY A 129 -4.67 2.90 -26.58
CA GLY A 129 -4.68 1.98 -27.69
C GLY A 129 -3.35 1.25 -27.88
N ILE A 130 -3.41 -0.06 -28.21
CA ILE A 130 -2.25 -0.88 -28.59
C ILE A 130 -2.53 -1.46 -29.97
N ASN A 131 -1.92 -0.88 -31.00
CA ASN A 131 -2.27 -1.12 -32.38
C ASN A 131 -1.25 -2.03 -33.10
N LYS A 132 -1.75 -2.94 -33.94
CA LYS A 132 -0.88 -3.80 -34.79
C LYS A 132 -0.22 -3.01 -35.92
N GLY A 133 -0.80 -1.86 -36.31
CA GLY A 133 -0.27 -0.93 -37.30
C GLY A 133 0.47 0.26 -36.70
N ALA A 134 0.46 1.40 -37.39
CA ALA A 134 0.99 2.65 -36.85
C ALA A 134 0.10 3.16 -35.69
N ALA A 135 0.70 3.88 -34.76
CA ALA A 135 -0.05 4.64 -33.78
C ALA A 135 -0.83 5.76 -34.51
N GLU A 136 -2.11 5.90 -34.18
CA GLU A 136 -2.98 6.86 -34.85
C GLU A 136 -2.77 8.27 -34.31
N ASP A 137 -2.52 8.35 -32.99
CA ASP A 137 -2.21 9.60 -32.29
C ASP A 137 -1.30 9.35 -31.05
N ALA A 138 -1.14 10.35 -30.19
CA ALA A 138 -0.31 10.26 -28.97
C ALA A 138 -0.90 9.33 -27.88
N ASN A 139 -2.18 8.96 -27.99
CA ASN A 139 -2.85 8.05 -27.06
C ASN A 139 -2.48 6.59 -27.35
N ASP A 140 -2.06 6.31 -28.59
CA ASP A 140 -1.78 4.98 -29.07
C ASP A 140 -0.31 4.62 -29.02
N VAL A 141 -0.04 3.34 -28.87
CA VAL A 141 1.29 2.76 -29.09
C VAL A 141 1.20 1.58 -30.07
N THR A 142 2.26 1.35 -30.81
CA THR A 142 2.36 0.11 -31.60
C THR A 142 2.60 -1.08 -30.69
N VAL A 143 2.23 -2.29 -31.12
CA VAL A 143 2.56 -3.54 -30.40
C VAL A 143 4.08 -3.65 -30.18
N THR A 144 4.89 -3.17 -31.11
CA THR A 144 6.36 -3.18 -31.01
C THR A 144 6.84 -2.25 -29.89
N ASP A 145 6.31 -1.03 -29.86
CA ASP A 145 6.68 -0.07 -28.81
C ASP A 145 6.16 -0.51 -27.44
N PHE A 146 4.94 -1.08 -27.38
CA PHE A 146 4.41 -1.65 -26.16
C PHE A 146 5.34 -2.72 -25.57
N LYS A 147 5.78 -3.69 -26.40
CA LYS A 147 6.75 -4.71 -25.97
C LYS A 147 8.05 -4.09 -25.46
N LYS A 148 8.61 -3.13 -26.21
CA LYS A 148 9.81 -2.40 -25.80
C LYS A 148 9.64 -1.69 -24.46
N ILE A 149 8.49 -1.07 -24.21
CA ILE A 149 8.16 -0.42 -22.93
C ILE A 149 8.18 -1.44 -21.79
N MET A 150 7.46 -2.57 -21.95
CA MET A 150 7.37 -3.61 -20.93
C MET A 150 8.74 -4.21 -20.61
N GLU A 151 9.52 -4.55 -21.64
CA GLU A 151 10.88 -5.09 -21.52
C GLU A 151 11.83 -4.08 -20.84
N SER A 152 11.79 -2.81 -21.26
CA SER A 152 12.62 -1.75 -20.65
C SER A 152 12.30 -1.52 -19.17
N LEU A 153 11.02 -1.55 -18.80
CA LEU A 153 10.61 -1.48 -17.40
C LEU A 153 11.22 -2.64 -16.60
N LYS A 154 11.11 -3.87 -17.11
CA LYS A 154 11.65 -5.05 -16.43
C LYS A 154 13.17 -5.03 -16.33
N GLU A 155 13.87 -4.70 -17.41
CA GLU A 155 15.33 -4.58 -17.44
C GLU A 155 15.86 -3.54 -16.46
N LEU A 156 15.12 -2.46 -16.25
CA LEU A 156 15.46 -1.41 -15.29
C LEU A 156 14.99 -1.72 -13.86
N GLY A 157 14.46 -2.91 -13.62
CA GLY A 157 14.09 -3.43 -12.30
C GLY A 157 12.77 -2.88 -11.78
N PHE A 158 11.87 -2.43 -12.64
CA PHE A 158 10.50 -2.11 -12.25
C PHE A 158 9.66 -3.36 -12.10
N GLU A 159 8.73 -3.32 -11.14
CA GLU A 159 7.70 -4.35 -10.93
C GLU A 159 6.32 -3.69 -10.89
N ALA A 160 5.33 -4.32 -11.54
CA ALA A 160 4.00 -3.74 -11.57
C ALA A 160 3.23 -3.98 -10.28
N ILE A 161 2.49 -2.96 -9.84
CA ILE A 161 1.60 -2.99 -8.68
C ILE A 161 0.19 -2.55 -9.08
N ASN A 162 -0.82 -2.98 -8.31
CA ASN A 162 -2.21 -2.59 -8.50
C ASN A 162 -2.57 -1.31 -7.73
N ALA A 163 -3.81 -0.81 -7.92
CA ALA A 163 -4.28 0.42 -7.27
C ALA A 163 -4.31 0.34 -5.74
N THR A 164 -4.64 -0.82 -5.18
CA THR A 164 -4.66 -1.00 -3.72
C THR A 164 -3.27 -0.94 -3.13
N GLN A 165 -2.29 -1.59 -3.75
CA GLN A 165 -0.90 -1.55 -3.32
C GLN A 165 -0.33 -0.11 -3.36
N LEU A 166 -0.65 0.66 -4.42
CA LEU A 166 -0.29 2.07 -4.48
C LEU A 166 -0.95 2.88 -3.37
N ALA A 167 -2.25 2.67 -3.14
CA ALA A 167 -2.97 3.39 -2.09
C ALA A 167 -2.42 3.05 -0.69
N ASP A 168 -2.12 1.79 -0.40
CA ASP A 168 -1.53 1.36 0.87
C ASP A 168 -0.11 1.93 1.07
N PHE A 169 0.69 1.99 0.00
CA PHE A 169 1.98 2.68 0.01
C PHE A 169 1.83 4.16 0.37
N LEU A 170 0.89 4.87 -0.25
CA LEU A 170 0.68 6.30 0.01
C LEU A 170 0.05 6.57 1.38
N ASP A 171 -0.81 5.69 1.89
CA ASP A 171 -1.47 5.89 3.18
C ASP A 171 -0.56 5.56 4.37
N SER A 172 0.28 4.54 4.26
CA SER A 172 1.04 3.98 5.39
C SER A 172 2.49 3.61 5.09
N ASN A 173 3.02 3.95 3.92
CA ASN A 173 4.30 3.49 3.43
C ASN A 173 4.41 1.96 3.34
N ALA A 174 3.29 1.28 3.08
CA ALA A 174 3.28 -0.17 2.93
C ALA A 174 4.34 -0.63 1.93
N ARG A 175 5.00 -1.76 2.22
CA ARG A 175 6.09 -2.27 1.41
C ARG A 175 5.61 -2.63 0.00
N ILE A 176 6.27 -2.05 -0.98
CA ILE A 176 6.15 -2.35 -2.41
C ILE A 176 7.57 -2.53 -3.00
N PRO A 177 7.74 -3.01 -4.23
CA PRO A 177 9.04 -3.00 -4.91
C PRO A 177 9.66 -1.59 -4.97
N GLU A 178 10.98 -1.49 -4.79
CA GLU A 178 11.69 -0.18 -4.76
C GLU A 178 11.47 0.65 -6.04
N ARG A 179 11.26 -0.03 -7.17
CA ARG A 179 10.87 0.56 -8.45
C ARG A 179 9.56 -0.07 -8.87
N SER A 180 8.49 0.66 -8.67
CA SER A 180 7.15 0.18 -8.98
C SER A 180 6.57 0.92 -10.18
N VAL A 181 5.79 0.21 -10.99
CA VAL A 181 5.00 0.78 -12.06
C VAL A 181 3.53 0.42 -11.86
N VAL A 182 2.65 1.39 -12.08
CA VAL A 182 1.22 1.17 -12.23
C VAL A 182 0.90 1.28 -13.71
N LEU A 183 0.45 0.18 -14.31
CA LEU A 183 0.04 0.13 -15.72
C LEU A 183 -1.45 0.41 -15.76
N THR A 184 -1.89 1.51 -16.41
CA THR A 184 -3.31 1.79 -16.61
C THR A 184 -3.69 1.66 -18.07
N TYR A 185 -4.82 1.04 -18.33
CA TYR A 185 -5.43 0.92 -19.66
C TYR A 185 -6.80 1.59 -19.56
N ASP A 186 -6.85 2.85 -20.02
CA ASP A 186 -8.02 3.69 -19.86
C ASP A 186 -9.09 3.34 -20.89
N ASP A 187 -10.31 3.73 -20.63
CA ASP A 187 -11.48 3.50 -21.46
C ASP A 187 -12.02 2.05 -21.45
N ARG A 188 -12.99 1.82 -22.31
CA ARG A 188 -13.64 0.52 -22.47
C ARG A 188 -13.03 -0.24 -23.64
N HIS A 189 -12.47 -1.39 -23.32
CA HIS A 189 -11.88 -2.28 -24.30
C HIS A 189 -12.59 -3.64 -24.31
N THR A 190 -12.47 -4.38 -25.43
CA THR A 190 -12.83 -5.79 -25.45
C THR A 190 -11.89 -6.60 -24.56
N ALA A 191 -12.31 -7.78 -24.11
CA ALA A 191 -11.41 -8.67 -23.37
C ALA A 191 -10.16 -9.05 -24.19
N GLU A 192 -10.28 -9.15 -25.51
CA GLU A 192 -9.17 -9.42 -26.42
C GLU A 192 -8.05 -8.36 -26.35
N ALA A 193 -8.39 -7.10 -26.10
CA ALA A 193 -7.40 -6.02 -26.01
C ALA A 193 -6.42 -6.22 -24.84
N TYR A 194 -6.83 -6.92 -23.77
CA TYR A 194 -5.97 -7.24 -22.64
C TYR A 194 -4.97 -8.37 -22.91
N GLU A 195 -5.12 -9.13 -24.00
CA GLU A 195 -4.18 -10.18 -24.38
C GLU A 195 -2.78 -9.63 -24.69
N HIS A 196 -2.63 -8.33 -24.90
CA HIS A 196 -1.31 -7.67 -24.96
C HIS A 196 -0.59 -7.68 -23.60
N PHE A 197 -1.32 -7.60 -22.49
CA PHE A 197 -0.77 -7.59 -21.11
C PHE A 197 -0.63 -8.99 -20.53
N ARG A 198 -1.46 -9.96 -20.96
CA ARG A 198 -1.51 -11.33 -20.41
C ARG A 198 -0.15 -12.02 -20.32
N PRO A 199 0.76 -12.00 -21.34
CA PRO A 199 2.06 -12.65 -21.25
C PRO A 199 2.91 -12.12 -20.08
N TYR A 200 2.81 -10.85 -19.77
CA TYR A 200 3.56 -10.22 -18.68
C TYR A 200 2.97 -10.54 -17.31
N TYR A 201 1.65 -10.70 -17.23
CA TYR A 201 1.03 -11.24 -16.04
C TYR A 201 1.45 -12.69 -15.79
N GLU A 202 1.35 -13.56 -16.80
CA GLU A 202 1.69 -14.96 -16.67
C GLU A 202 3.18 -15.18 -16.35
N GLN A 203 4.07 -14.36 -16.92
CA GLN A 203 5.50 -14.50 -16.73
C GLN A 203 6.03 -13.78 -15.48
N TRP A 204 5.49 -12.61 -15.16
CA TRP A 204 6.04 -11.72 -14.13
C TRP A 204 5.05 -11.40 -13.01
N GLY A 205 3.79 -11.82 -13.12
CA GLY A 205 2.74 -11.49 -12.17
C GLY A 205 2.27 -10.03 -12.26
N TRP A 206 2.50 -9.33 -13.37
CA TRP A 206 2.20 -7.91 -13.52
C TRP A 206 0.71 -7.66 -13.77
N PRO A 207 0.00 -7.03 -12.82
CA PRO A 207 -1.39 -6.62 -13.03
C PRO A 207 -1.48 -5.40 -13.94
N VAL A 208 -2.64 -5.19 -14.54
CA VAL A 208 -3.01 -3.96 -15.23
C VAL A 208 -4.28 -3.37 -14.62
N ILE A 209 -4.32 -2.05 -14.43
CA ILE A 209 -5.53 -1.33 -14.03
C ILE A 209 -6.33 -1.02 -15.30
N ASN A 210 -7.63 -1.31 -15.29
CA ASN A 210 -8.55 -0.73 -16.24
C ASN A 210 -9.27 0.48 -15.62
N GLY A 211 -9.22 1.60 -16.32
CA GLY A 211 -10.06 2.77 -16.08
C GLY A 211 -11.44 2.56 -16.72
N TRP A 212 -12.42 2.02 -15.97
CA TRP A 212 -13.70 1.62 -16.51
C TRP A 212 -14.72 2.77 -16.57
N ILE A 213 -15.17 3.10 -17.79
CA ILE A 213 -16.30 4.02 -18.02
C ILE A 213 -17.60 3.23 -17.80
N SER A 214 -18.43 3.65 -16.86
CA SER A 214 -19.44 2.79 -16.26
C SER A 214 -20.90 3.10 -16.66
N ALA A 215 -21.14 3.99 -17.64
CA ALA A 215 -22.50 4.37 -18.11
C ALA A 215 -23.32 3.20 -18.66
N PHE A 216 -22.65 2.14 -19.10
CA PHE A 216 -23.28 1.03 -19.80
C PHE A 216 -23.49 -0.16 -18.87
N GLY A 217 -24.57 -0.88 -19.07
CA GLY A 217 -24.94 -2.05 -18.30
C GLY A 217 -25.87 -2.98 -19.08
N GLY A 218 -26.34 -4.03 -18.46
CA GLY A 218 -27.29 -4.95 -19.06
C GLY A 218 -26.66 -5.89 -20.10
N GLU A 219 -27.14 -5.84 -21.33
CA GLU A 219 -26.69 -6.73 -22.44
C GLU A 219 -25.46 -6.23 -23.20
N ASP A 220 -24.78 -5.21 -22.69
CA ASP A 220 -23.55 -4.67 -23.28
C ASP A 220 -22.47 -5.76 -23.36
N GLN A 221 -22.02 -6.08 -24.59
CA GLN A 221 -21.02 -7.12 -24.83
C GLN A 221 -19.69 -6.82 -24.13
N PHE A 222 -19.21 -5.56 -24.20
CA PHE A 222 -17.97 -5.15 -23.52
C PHE A 222 -18.05 -5.42 -22.01
N LEU A 223 -19.19 -5.10 -21.40
CA LEU A 223 -19.39 -5.36 -19.98
C LEU A 223 -19.32 -6.86 -19.66
N GLN A 224 -20.02 -7.70 -20.45
CA GLN A 224 -20.07 -9.13 -20.22
C GLN A 224 -18.69 -9.79 -20.34
N GLU A 225 -17.92 -9.41 -21.35
CA GLU A 225 -16.54 -9.88 -21.55
C GLU A 225 -15.64 -9.48 -20.39
N ASN A 226 -15.72 -8.21 -19.96
CA ASN A 226 -14.88 -7.68 -18.87
C ASN A 226 -15.29 -8.22 -17.48
N VAL A 227 -16.59 -8.45 -17.22
CA VAL A 227 -17.04 -9.16 -16.01
C VAL A 227 -16.48 -10.59 -15.97
N THR A 228 -16.34 -11.24 -17.11
CA THR A 228 -15.71 -12.56 -17.18
C THR A 228 -14.21 -12.47 -16.92
N LEU A 229 -13.51 -11.54 -17.58
CA LEU A 229 -12.08 -11.30 -17.42
C LEU A 229 -11.71 -10.90 -15.98
N SER A 230 -12.57 -10.11 -15.32
CA SER A 230 -12.32 -9.67 -13.93
C SER A 230 -12.17 -10.81 -12.93
N LYS A 231 -12.78 -11.99 -13.21
CA LYS A 231 -12.68 -13.19 -12.36
C LYS A 231 -11.31 -13.83 -12.38
N GLU A 232 -10.48 -13.51 -13.37
CA GLU A 232 -9.10 -13.97 -13.43
C GLU A 232 -8.18 -13.22 -12.46
N GLY A 233 -8.60 -12.05 -11.96
CA GLY A 233 -7.98 -11.33 -10.85
C GLY A 233 -6.74 -10.48 -11.18
N TRP A 234 -6.28 -10.45 -12.42
CA TRP A 234 -5.09 -9.68 -12.84
C TRP A 234 -5.42 -8.34 -13.51
N VAL A 235 -6.65 -8.16 -14.01
CA VAL A 235 -7.16 -6.87 -14.47
C VAL A 235 -7.87 -6.20 -13.31
N ASP A 236 -7.31 -5.08 -12.85
CA ASP A 236 -7.78 -4.33 -11.68
C ASP A 236 -8.73 -3.20 -12.13
N TYR A 237 -10.04 -3.46 -12.13
CA TYR A 237 -11.05 -2.48 -12.58
C TYR A 237 -11.20 -1.34 -11.56
N GLN A 238 -10.93 -0.11 -12.01
CA GLN A 238 -11.04 1.13 -11.27
C GLN A 238 -11.97 2.12 -11.99
N ALA A 239 -12.38 3.19 -11.31
CA ALA A 239 -13.36 4.13 -11.85
C ALA A 239 -12.73 5.10 -12.85
N HIS A 240 -13.41 5.31 -13.99
CA HIS A 240 -13.10 6.33 -15.01
C HIS A 240 -14.36 7.10 -15.42
N GLY A 241 -15.13 7.50 -14.41
CA GLY A 241 -16.41 8.19 -14.61
C GLY A 241 -17.57 7.27 -14.98
N VAL A 242 -18.76 7.85 -14.98
CA VAL A 242 -19.97 7.27 -15.55
C VAL A 242 -20.06 7.66 -17.02
N ILE A 243 -19.89 8.96 -17.31
CA ILE A 243 -19.96 9.54 -18.67
C ILE A 243 -18.63 10.20 -19.01
N HIS A 244 -17.77 9.50 -19.73
CA HIS A 244 -16.42 9.96 -20.05
C HIS A 244 -16.36 11.27 -20.87
N ASN A 245 -17.33 11.51 -21.74
CA ASN A 245 -17.29 12.65 -22.70
C ASN A 245 -17.55 14.01 -22.06
N ILE A 246 -17.87 14.07 -20.78
CA ILE A 246 -18.08 15.30 -20.02
C ILE A 246 -17.16 15.29 -18.82
N ASN A 247 -16.07 16.05 -18.90
CA ASN A 247 -15.09 16.13 -17.83
C ASN A 247 -15.63 16.95 -16.65
N ILE A 248 -15.20 16.61 -15.43
CA ILE A 248 -15.43 17.47 -14.28
C ILE A 248 -14.58 18.74 -14.45
N GLY A 249 -15.26 19.86 -14.61
CA GLY A 249 -14.66 21.16 -14.88
C GLY A 249 -15.26 22.28 -14.02
N PRO A 250 -14.80 23.54 -14.19
CA PRO A 250 -15.19 24.66 -13.34
C PRO A 250 -16.70 24.94 -13.31
N ASN A 251 -17.45 24.51 -14.31
CA ASN A 251 -18.91 24.72 -14.43
C ASN A 251 -19.72 23.47 -14.03
N SER A 252 -19.08 22.41 -13.56
CA SER A 252 -19.76 21.20 -13.12
C SER A 252 -20.56 21.46 -11.85
N THR A 253 -21.83 21.02 -11.83
CA THR A 253 -22.66 21.09 -10.62
C THR A 253 -22.29 19.99 -9.64
N ASP A 254 -22.62 20.16 -8.37
CA ASP A 254 -22.40 19.13 -7.34
C ASP A 254 -23.13 17.83 -7.69
N GLU A 255 -24.37 17.91 -8.21
CA GLU A 255 -25.10 16.72 -8.65
C GLU A 255 -24.34 15.94 -9.72
N PHE A 256 -23.79 16.64 -10.71
CA PHE A 256 -22.98 15.99 -11.76
C PHE A 256 -21.72 15.36 -11.17
N ILE A 257 -20.99 16.08 -10.33
CA ILE A 257 -19.77 15.57 -9.68
C ILE A 257 -20.05 14.30 -8.87
N TYR A 258 -21.10 14.33 -8.03
CA TYR A 258 -21.50 13.13 -7.26
C TYR A 258 -21.98 12.00 -8.18
N SER A 259 -22.72 12.28 -9.25
CA SER A 259 -23.19 11.26 -10.18
C SER A 259 -22.02 10.54 -10.88
N GLU A 260 -20.96 11.26 -11.23
CA GLU A 260 -19.75 10.69 -11.83
C GLU A 260 -18.93 9.85 -10.84
N LEU A 261 -18.69 10.39 -9.66
CA LEU A 261 -17.83 9.76 -8.65
C LEU A 261 -18.54 8.61 -7.91
N GLN A 262 -19.68 8.89 -7.30
CA GLN A 262 -20.44 7.89 -6.55
C GLN A 262 -21.15 6.90 -7.46
N GLY A 263 -21.62 7.35 -8.63
CA GLY A 263 -22.24 6.49 -9.64
C GLY A 263 -21.26 5.46 -10.18
N SER A 264 -19.99 5.82 -10.38
CA SER A 264 -18.95 4.88 -10.77
C SER A 264 -18.73 3.79 -9.71
N ILE A 265 -18.70 4.17 -8.42
CA ILE A 265 -18.58 3.19 -7.31
C ILE A 265 -19.77 2.21 -7.37
N ALA A 266 -21.00 2.73 -7.45
CA ALA A 266 -22.19 1.89 -7.47
C ALA A 266 -22.20 0.92 -8.67
N ASN A 267 -21.76 1.38 -9.84
CA ASN A 267 -21.70 0.56 -11.04
C ASN A 267 -20.62 -0.52 -10.96
N LEU A 268 -19.41 -0.18 -10.47
CA LEU A 268 -18.34 -1.18 -10.30
C LEU A 268 -18.73 -2.23 -9.24
N GLN A 269 -19.34 -1.82 -8.14
CA GLN A 269 -19.88 -2.76 -7.16
C GLN A 269 -20.93 -3.69 -7.75
N LYS A 270 -21.86 -3.13 -8.54
CA LYS A 270 -22.94 -3.88 -9.17
C LYS A 270 -22.44 -4.92 -10.17
N TYR A 271 -21.50 -4.56 -11.04
CA TYR A 271 -21.10 -5.39 -12.16
C TYR A 271 -19.86 -6.24 -11.89
N PHE A 272 -18.89 -5.71 -11.15
CA PHE A 272 -17.62 -6.40 -10.85
C PHE A 272 -17.53 -6.89 -9.41
N GLY A 273 -18.52 -6.57 -8.54
CA GLY A 273 -18.47 -6.91 -7.12
C GLY A 273 -17.34 -6.23 -6.35
N LYS A 274 -16.83 -5.09 -6.87
CA LYS A 274 -15.63 -4.42 -6.38
C LYS A 274 -15.89 -2.96 -6.07
N THR A 275 -15.41 -2.49 -4.92
CA THR A 275 -15.32 -1.07 -4.60
C THR A 275 -14.00 -0.52 -5.16
N PRO A 276 -14.03 0.43 -6.10
CA PRO A 276 -12.80 1.02 -6.63
C PRO A 276 -12.12 1.88 -5.55
N VAL A 277 -10.80 1.86 -5.51
CA VAL A 277 -9.98 2.71 -4.63
C VAL A 277 -9.38 3.90 -5.38
N ALA A 278 -9.35 3.80 -6.72
CA ALA A 278 -8.79 4.82 -7.59
C ALA A 278 -9.87 5.44 -8.50
N TYR A 279 -9.75 6.75 -8.73
CA TYR A 279 -10.49 7.47 -9.75
C TYR A 279 -9.54 8.01 -10.81
N ILE A 280 -9.72 7.61 -12.04
CA ILE A 280 -8.99 8.12 -13.19
C ILE A 280 -9.82 9.27 -13.74
N TRP A 281 -9.27 10.48 -13.70
CA TRP A 281 -10.01 11.68 -14.14
C TRP A 281 -10.21 11.66 -15.65
N PRO A 282 -11.46 11.59 -16.14
CA PRO A 282 -11.75 11.60 -17.59
C PRO A 282 -11.13 12.80 -18.28
N GLY A 283 -10.36 12.55 -19.36
CA GLY A 283 -9.61 13.59 -20.06
C GLY A 283 -8.66 14.39 -19.19
N GLY A 284 -8.31 13.89 -18.00
CA GLY A 284 -7.48 14.58 -17.02
C GLY A 284 -8.16 15.76 -16.32
N GLY A 285 -9.46 15.98 -16.54
CA GLY A 285 -10.21 17.13 -15.99
C GLY A 285 -10.61 16.92 -14.54
N PHE A 286 -10.21 17.82 -13.66
CA PHE A 286 -10.57 17.85 -12.25
C PHE A 286 -10.74 19.30 -11.76
N THR A 287 -11.37 19.44 -10.61
CA THR A 287 -11.49 20.72 -9.90
C THR A 287 -11.24 20.51 -8.42
N PRO A 288 -10.93 21.55 -7.63
CA PRO A 288 -10.82 21.42 -6.18
C PRO A 288 -12.08 20.80 -5.55
N ARG A 289 -13.28 21.18 -6.04
CA ARG A 289 -14.55 20.59 -5.56
C ARG A 289 -14.68 19.12 -5.95
N GLY A 290 -14.32 18.75 -7.19
CA GLY A 290 -14.31 17.36 -7.64
C GLY A 290 -13.38 16.47 -6.79
N VAL A 291 -12.18 16.97 -6.51
CA VAL A 291 -11.19 16.27 -5.65
C VAL A 291 -11.72 16.12 -4.23
N GLN A 292 -12.35 17.15 -3.66
CA GLN A 292 -12.99 17.08 -2.36
C GLN A 292 -14.09 15.99 -2.32
N VAL A 293 -15.00 15.99 -3.30
CA VAL A 293 -16.05 14.98 -3.40
C VAL A 293 -15.49 13.58 -3.60
N ALA A 294 -14.41 13.41 -4.40
CA ALA A 294 -13.76 12.12 -4.58
C ALA A 294 -13.27 11.56 -3.23
N ARG A 295 -12.71 12.42 -2.37
CA ARG A 295 -12.32 12.05 -1.00
C ARG A 295 -13.53 11.72 -0.12
N GLU A 296 -14.59 12.51 -0.18
CA GLU A 296 -15.83 12.32 0.57
C GLU A 296 -16.51 10.97 0.26
N VAL A 297 -16.53 10.54 -1.01
CA VAL A 297 -17.13 9.28 -1.43
C VAL A 297 -16.22 8.05 -1.26
N GLY A 298 -14.96 8.26 -0.86
CA GLY A 298 -14.06 7.19 -0.43
C GLY A 298 -12.95 6.78 -1.39
N TYR A 299 -12.70 7.52 -2.47
CA TYR A 299 -11.51 7.28 -3.28
C TYR A 299 -10.24 7.60 -2.49
N ARG A 300 -9.25 6.73 -2.60
CA ARG A 300 -7.97 6.86 -1.89
C ARG A 300 -6.93 7.54 -2.76
N VAL A 301 -6.94 7.26 -4.06
CA VAL A 301 -6.02 7.82 -5.06
C VAL A 301 -6.77 8.30 -6.30
N GLY A 302 -6.22 9.29 -6.99
CA GLY A 302 -6.76 9.79 -8.26
C GLY A 302 -5.65 10.05 -9.26
N PHE A 303 -5.89 9.79 -10.54
CA PHE A 303 -4.89 9.91 -11.59
C PHE A 303 -5.24 11.02 -12.59
N THR A 304 -4.32 11.95 -12.78
CA THR A 304 -4.39 12.99 -13.83
C THR A 304 -3.71 12.51 -15.13
N VAL A 305 -3.51 13.40 -16.07
CA VAL A 305 -2.75 13.14 -17.32
C VAL A 305 -1.39 13.86 -17.34
N ASN A 306 -1.00 14.49 -16.23
CA ASN A 306 0.18 15.37 -16.17
C ASN A 306 1.42 14.59 -15.73
N PRO A 307 2.47 14.44 -16.57
CA PRO A 307 3.68 13.69 -16.26
C PRO A 307 4.70 14.54 -15.51
N ARG A 308 4.52 14.74 -14.22
CA ARG A 308 5.36 15.63 -13.41
C ARG A 308 6.58 14.99 -12.76
N GLY A 309 6.62 13.68 -12.63
CA GLY A 309 7.74 12.94 -12.01
C GLY A 309 7.27 11.65 -11.34
N PRO A 310 8.19 10.90 -10.71
CA PRO A 310 7.82 9.74 -9.91
C PRO A 310 7.09 10.15 -8.63
N ILE A 311 6.28 9.23 -8.12
CA ILE A 311 5.61 9.33 -6.84
C ILE A 311 6.49 8.65 -5.79
N MET A 312 6.71 9.29 -4.64
CA MET A 312 7.34 8.69 -3.47
C MET A 312 6.46 8.91 -2.23
N PHE A 313 6.69 8.15 -1.19
CA PHE A 313 5.95 8.30 0.07
C PHE A 313 6.10 9.72 0.64
N ASN A 314 4.97 10.38 0.86
CA ASN A 314 4.86 11.77 1.29
C ASN A 314 5.61 12.78 0.39
N TRP A 315 5.77 12.45 -0.89
CA TRP A 315 6.48 13.28 -1.86
C TRP A 315 5.85 13.07 -3.26
N ILE A 316 4.99 13.98 -3.68
CA ILE A 316 4.28 13.92 -4.96
C ILE A 316 4.55 15.22 -5.72
N PRO A 317 5.21 15.17 -6.91
CA PRO A 317 5.47 16.38 -7.68
C PRO A 317 4.19 16.89 -8.33
N LEU A 318 3.85 18.15 -8.04
CA LEU A 318 2.67 18.85 -8.54
C LEU A 318 3.07 20.27 -8.96
N SER A 319 2.17 20.98 -9.62
CA SER A 319 2.31 22.41 -9.92
C SER A 319 1.27 23.23 -9.13
N ASP A 320 1.70 24.36 -8.58
CA ASP A 320 0.83 25.29 -7.84
C ASP A 320 0.17 26.34 -8.73
N ALA A 321 0.68 26.49 -9.96
CA ALA A 321 0.20 27.50 -10.89
C ALA A 321 0.12 26.96 -12.33
N PRO A 322 -0.75 27.52 -13.17
CA PRO A 322 -0.78 27.24 -14.60
C PRO A 322 0.58 27.49 -15.25
N ASP A 323 0.98 26.60 -16.16
CA ASP A 323 2.24 26.71 -16.90
C ASP A 323 1.94 27.07 -18.36
N ALA A 324 2.39 28.25 -18.78
CA ALA A 324 2.24 28.70 -20.16
C ALA A 324 2.95 27.81 -21.19
N GLY A 325 4.01 27.09 -20.78
CA GLY A 325 4.70 26.11 -21.62
C GLY A 325 3.97 24.76 -21.73
N ARG A 326 3.00 24.53 -20.83
CA ARG A 326 2.20 23.30 -20.77
C ARG A 326 0.70 23.65 -20.54
N PRO A 327 0.07 24.41 -21.44
CA PRO A 327 -1.26 25.00 -21.21
C PRO A 327 -2.39 23.98 -21.07
N ALA A 328 -2.18 22.74 -21.53
CA ALA A 328 -3.14 21.65 -21.36
C ALA A 328 -3.09 20.98 -19.96
N TRP A 329 -2.09 21.31 -19.15
CA TRP A 329 -1.92 20.70 -17.83
C TRP A 329 -2.57 21.58 -16.75
N ILE A 330 -3.49 21.00 -16.02
CA ILE A 330 -4.17 21.69 -14.92
C ILE A 330 -3.25 21.64 -13.70
N ALA A 331 -3.03 22.78 -13.03
CA ALA A 331 -2.28 22.84 -11.79
C ALA A 331 -3.02 22.07 -10.68
N GLU A 332 -2.34 21.13 -10.04
CA GLU A 332 -2.93 20.23 -9.03
C GLU A 332 -2.87 20.81 -7.61
N GLY A 333 -1.85 21.61 -7.30
CA GLY A 333 -1.65 22.20 -5.97
C GLY A 333 -2.90 22.87 -5.39
N PRO A 334 -3.68 23.66 -6.17
CA PRO A 334 -4.93 24.27 -5.68
C PRO A 334 -6.01 23.28 -5.24
N ALA A 335 -5.95 22.00 -5.68
CA ALA A 335 -6.90 20.97 -5.23
C ALA A 335 -6.63 20.49 -3.80
N ASN A 336 -5.43 20.75 -3.27
CA ASN A 336 -5.02 20.48 -1.90
C ASN A 336 -5.19 19.02 -1.43
N ASP A 337 -5.15 18.08 -2.35
CA ASP A 337 -5.05 16.63 -2.06
C ASP A 337 -4.15 15.94 -3.08
N PRO A 338 -2.82 15.89 -2.83
CA PRO A 338 -1.84 15.30 -3.75
C PRO A 338 -2.14 13.86 -4.15
N ARG A 339 -2.74 13.07 -3.26
CA ARG A 339 -3.06 11.66 -3.53
C ARG A 339 -4.21 11.48 -4.52
N LEU A 340 -5.07 12.47 -4.67
CA LEU A 340 -6.18 12.45 -5.63
C LEU A 340 -5.85 13.14 -6.97
N THR A 341 -4.61 13.60 -7.14
CA THR A 341 -4.14 14.25 -8.37
C THR A 341 -2.76 13.73 -8.81
N LEU A 342 -2.57 12.42 -8.71
CA LEU A 342 -1.30 11.76 -9.01
C LEU A 342 -0.90 11.93 -10.48
N PRO A 343 0.40 12.18 -10.77
CA PRO A 343 0.92 12.29 -12.12
C PRO A 343 0.90 10.96 -12.87
N ARG A 344 0.69 11.03 -14.20
CA ARG A 344 0.83 9.88 -15.10
C ARG A 344 1.67 10.25 -16.32
N TYR A 345 2.29 9.25 -16.90
CA TYR A 345 3.07 9.38 -18.12
C TYR A 345 2.35 8.76 -19.32
N TRP A 346 2.45 9.42 -20.46
CA TRP A 346 2.24 8.80 -21.75
C TRP A 346 3.33 7.74 -22.00
N PRO A 347 3.04 6.61 -22.67
CA PRO A 347 3.96 5.47 -22.71
C PRO A 347 5.34 5.81 -23.30
N MET A 348 5.36 6.50 -24.44
CA MET A 348 6.63 6.88 -25.09
C MET A 348 7.37 7.98 -24.34
N GLN A 349 6.65 8.88 -23.69
CA GLN A 349 7.26 9.89 -22.81
C GLN A 349 7.89 9.23 -21.58
N MET A 350 7.20 8.30 -20.94
CA MET A 350 7.75 7.53 -19.83
C MET A 350 9.05 6.84 -20.24
N LEU A 351 9.05 6.14 -21.37
CA LEU A 351 10.23 5.42 -21.86
C LEU A 351 11.45 6.35 -21.99
N SER A 352 11.25 7.60 -22.43
CA SER A 352 12.33 8.59 -22.53
C SER A 352 12.79 9.15 -21.18
N GLN A 353 12.03 8.97 -20.10
CA GLN A 353 12.30 9.53 -18.77
C GLN A 353 12.77 8.50 -17.74
N LEU A 354 12.80 7.21 -18.08
CA LEU A 354 13.06 6.12 -17.11
C LEU A 354 14.38 6.31 -16.33
N ASP A 355 15.46 6.71 -17.02
CA ASP A 355 16.74 6.92 -16.34
C ASP A 355 16.70 8.13 -15.40
N THR A 356 16.07 9.22 -15.80
CA THR A 356 15.85 10.41 -14.98
C THR A 356 15.05 10.06 -13.72
N ILE A 357 13.99 9.29 -13.87
CA ILE A 357 13.12 8.83 -12.78
C ILE A 357 13.91 7.96 -11.78
N ARG A 358 14.73 7.04 -12.28
CA ARG A 358 15.60 6.20 -11.44
C ARG A 358 16.61 7.00 -10.65
N VAL A 359 17.21 8.01 -11.29
CA VAL A 359 18.16 8.91 -10.62
C VAL A 359 17.47 9.66 -9.49
N MET A 360 16.27 10.19 -9.69
CA MET A 360 15.51 10.85 -8.61
C MET A 360 15.29 9.93 -7.40
N GLY A 361 14.88 8.68 -7.61
CA GLY A 361 14.72 7.73 -6.51
C GLY A 361 16.02 7.44 -5.77
N LYS A 362 17.13 7.26 -6.51
CA LYS A 362 18.46 7.05 -5.92
C LYS A 362 18.92 8.25 -5.10
N ASP A 363 18.71 9.47 -5.62
CA ASP A 363 19.11 10.70 -4.94
C ASP A 363 18.26 10.93 -3.68
N ALA A 364 16.96 10.62 -3.73
CA ALA A 364 16.08 10.66 -2.57
C ALA A 364 16.50 9.65 -1.49
N ALA A 365 16.90 8.43 -1.87
CA ALA A 365 17.43 7.42 -0.95
C ALA A 365 18.72 7.90 -0.28
N ALA A 366 19.65 8.46 -1.07
CA ALA A 366 20.90 9.00 -0.55
C ALA A 366 20.67 10.18 0.40
N TYR A 367 19.75 11.08 0.06
CA TYR A 367 19.35 12.18 0.92
C TYR A 367 18.76 11.69 2.24
N ALA A 368 17.87 10.69 2.19
CA ALA A 368 17.29 10.11 3.39
C ALA A 368 18.35 9.48 4.29
N GLU A 369 19.31 8.72 3.73
CA GLU A 369 20.38 8.09 4.52
C GLU A 369 21.31 9.14 5.16
N GLN A 370 21.62 10.24 4.48
CA GLN A 370 22.40 11.35 5.06
C GLN A 370 21.73 11.98 6.27
N ASN A 371 20.41 12.03 6.30
CA ASN A 371 19.62 12.69 7.34
C ASN A 371 19.05 11.71 8.40
N LYS A 372 19.23 10.41 8.22
CA LYS A 372 18.65 9.36 9.04
C LYS A 372 18.94 9.51 10.53
N ALA A 373 20.19 9.76 10.89
CA ALA A 373 20.58 9.90 12.29
C ALA A 373 19.85 11.06 12.97
N THR A 374 19.75 12.21 12.29
CA THR A 374 19.04 13.40 12.78
C THR A 374 17.54 13.14 12.92
N GLU A 375 16.93 12.52 11.94
CA GLU A 375 15.49 12.20 11.95
C GLU A 375 15.14 11.17 13.03
N LEU A 376 15.98 10.14 13.22
CA LEU A 376 15.78 9.14 14.26
C LEU A 376 16.00 9.73 15.67
N GLU A 377 16.98 10.61 15.85
CA GLU A 377 17.17 11.31 17.13
C GLU A 377 15.98 12.22 17.44
N TYR A 378 15.48 12.97 16.46
CA TYR A 378 14.26 13.75 16.63
C TYR A 378 13.08 12.84 17.03
N TYR A 379 12.89 11.74 16.32
CA TYR A 379 11.82 10.79 16.60
C TYR A 379 11.90 10.25 18.03
N ASP A 380 13.09 9.83 18.46
CA ASP A 380 13.33 9.27 19.78
C ASP A 380 12.95 10.27 20.91
N ILE A 381 13.29 11.55 20.72
CA ILE A 381 13.04 12.58 21.74
C ILE A 381 11.58 13.08 21.73
N VAL A 382 11.00 13.29 20.56
CA VAL A 382 9.71 13.97 20.39
C VAL A 382 8.54 13.01 20.22
N CYS A 383 8.74 11.96 19.43
CA CYS A 383 7.64 11.11 18.95
C CYS A 383 7.51 9.81 19.74
N ALA A 384 8.62 9.18 20.08
CA ALA A 384 8.63 7.88 20.75
C ALA A 384 7.92 7.87 22.12
N PRO A 385 7.90 8.95 22.92
CA PRO A 385 7.13 8.99 24.16
C PRO A 385 5.63 8.74 23.97
N THR A 386 5.09 9.12 22.80
CA THR A 386 3.65 9.00 22.48
C THR A 386 3.35 7.81 21.57
N LEU A 387 4.17 7.62 20.53
CA LEU A 387 3.92 6.62 19.48
C LEU A 387 4.69 5.30 19.67
N GLY A 388 5.53 5.22 20.72
CA GLY A 388 6.46 4.11 20.91
C GLY A 388 7.68 4.18 19.99
N PRO A 389 8.71 3.36 20.24
CA PRO A 389 9.90 3.32 19.40
C PRO A 389 9.59 2.83 18.00
N ILE A 390 10.43 3.21 17.02
CA ILE A 390 10.43 2.56 15.70
C ILE A 390 10.94 1.13 15.90
N SER A 391 10.26 0.16 15.30
CA SER A 391 10.62 -1.26 15.37
C SER A 391 12.09 -1.46 14.98
N SER A 392 12.84 -2.23 15.74
CA SER A 392 14.14 -2.70 15.27
C SER A 392 13.91 -3.72 14.14
N ALA A 393 14.74 -3.72 13.12
CA ALA A 393 14.73 -4.78 12.13
C ALA A 393 14.84 -6.17 12.82
N PRO A 394 14.08 -7.17 12.35
CA PRO A 394 14.13 -8.52 12.91
C PRO A 394 15.50 -9.17 12.77
#